data_5667c8ea207c61c295a896495df2fcb7
#
_entry.id   5667c8ea207c61c295a896495df2fcb7
#
_cell.length_a   1.000
_cell.length_b   1.000
_cell.length_c   1.000
_cell.angle_alpha   90.00
_cell.angle_beta   90.00
_cell.angle_gamma   90.00
#
_symmetry.space_group_name_H-M   'P 1'
#
loop_
_entity.id
_entity.type
_entity.pdbx_description
1 polymer ?
#
loop_
_entity_poly.entity_id
_entity_poly.type
_entity_poly.pdbx_seq_one_letter_code
_entity_poly.pdbx_strand_id
1 'polypeptide(L)'
;MGEKTILLVEDDEDQVILALRALRKHGIAAEVDDVVVSGTGEEALDYMFGTGAYEGRDAGSTPEFILLDVNLPKLNGHQVLERLREDERTHLVPIILFSSSNEHGDIVKGYELGANSFVTKPANFDRFSEAMQYLGWYWLNFNESP
;
A
#
# COMPACT_ATOMS: atom_id res chain seq x y z
N MET A 1 -17.87 -4.18 -12.16
CA MET A 1 -17.37 -4.42 -10.82
C MET A 1 -16.12 -5.24 -10.91
N GLY A 2 -15.03 -4.71 -10.45
CA GLY A 2 -13.75 -5.37 -10.44
C GLY A 2 -13.51 -6.12 -9.15
N GLU A 3 -12.43 -6.84 -9.11
CA GLU A 3 -11.95 -7.47 -7.89
C GLU A 3 -11.59 -6.40 -6.86
N LYS A 4 -11.89 -6.67 -5.59
CA LYS A 4 -11.43 -5.85 -4.49
C LYS A 4 -10.08 -6.37 -4.05
N THR A 5 -9.07 -5.54 -4.16
CA THR A 5 -7.69 -5.92 -3.80
C THR A 5 -7.07 -4.91 -2.86
N ILE A 6 -6.05 -5.35 -2.13
CA ILE A 6 -5.14 -4.51 -1.38
C ILE A 6 -3.77 -4.74 -2.00
N LEU A 7 -3.03 -3.68 -2.26
CA LEU A 7 -1.65 -3.79 -2.70
C LEU A 7 -0.71 -3.49 -1.53
N LEU A 8 0.13 -4.46 -1.21
CA LEU A 8 1.16 -4.33 -0.17
C LEU A 8 2.53 -4.27 -0.85
N VAL A 9 3.24 -3.17 -0.68
CA VAL A 9 4.57 -2.97 -1.27
C VAL A 9 5.61 -2.97 -0.16
N GLU A 10 6.35 -4.06 -0.05
CA GLU A 10 7.31 -4.30 1.02
C GLU A 10 8.40 -5.25 0.52
N ASP A 11 9.67 -4.89 0.69
CA ASP A 11 10.80 -5.70 0.25
C ASP A 11 11.27 -6.73 1.29
N ASP A 12 10.95 -6.54 2.56
CA ASP A 12 11.33 -7.45 3.64
C ASP A 12 10.31 -8.57 3.77
N GLU A 13 10.73 -9.81 3.46
CA GLU A 13 9.84 -10.97 3.51
C GLU A 13 9.23 -11.21 4.88
N ASP A 14 9.97 -10.94 5.97
CA ASP A 14 9.46 -11.10 7.33
C ASP A 14 8.35 -10.09 7.62
N GLN A 15 8.50 -8.87 7.14
CA GLN A 15 7.48 -7.83 7.28
C GLN A 15 6.23 -8.17 6.47
N VAL A 16 6.40 -8.76 5.29
CA VAL A 16 5.27 -9.24 4.48
C VAL A 16 4.49 -10.31 5.23
N ILE A 17 5.18 -11.29 5.80
CA ILE A 17 4.55 -12.37 6.56
C ILE A 17 3.76 -11.81 7.75
N LEU A 18 4.33 -10.85 8.48
CA LEU A 18 3.67 -10.23 9.62
C LEU A 18 2.42 -9.45 9.19
N ALA A 19 2.51 -8.71 8.11
CA ALA A 19 1.38 -7.94 7.57
C ALA A 19 0.24 -8.87 7.13
N LEU A 20 0.55 -9.92 6.39
CA LEU A 20 -0.45 -10.89 5.93
C LEU A 20 -1.10 -11.61 7.12
N ARG A 21 -0.31 -11.98 8.12
CA ARG A 21 -0.83 -12.61 9.35
C ARG A 21 -1.80 -11.68 10.06
N ALA A 22 -1.45 -10.41 10.19
CA ALA A 22 -2.30 -9.43 10.85
C ALA A 22 -3.61 -9.21 10.09
N LEU A 23 -3.55 -9.09 8.76
CA LEU A 23 -4.74 -8.94 7.94
C LEU A 23 -5.67 -10.14 8.03
N ARG A 24 -5.12 -11.35 8.11
CA ARG A 24 -5.92 -12.58 8.29
C ARG A 24 -6.52 -12.66 9.69
N LYS A 25 -5.73 -12.33 10.70
CA LYS A 25 -6.18 -12.38 12.11
C LYS A 25 -7.42 -11.52 12.35
N HIS A 26 -7.49 -10.38 11.72
CA HIS A 26 -8.59 -9.42 11.90
C HIS A 26 -9.70 -9.56 10.84
N GLY A 27 -9.62 -10.59 10.02
CA GLY A 27 -10.63 -10.85 8.99
C GLY A 27 -10.59 -9.91 7.80
N ILE A 28 -9.60 -9.04 7.72
CA ILE A 28 -9.49 -8.03 6.64
C ILE A 28 -9.22 -8.71 5.30
N ALA A 29 -8.36 -9.73 5.30
CA ALA A 29 -8.07 -10.47 4.08
C ALA A 29 -9.31 -11.15 3.49
N ALA A 30 -10.33 -11.44 4.30
CA ALA A 30 -11.58 -12.03 3.84
C ALA A 30 -12.53 -11.00 3.21
N GLU A 31 -12.32 -9.71 3.44
CA GLU A 31 -13.14 -8.64 2.89
C GLU A 31 -12.72 -8.24 1.48
N VAL A 32 -11.59 -8.74 1.01
CA VAL A 32 -11.07 -8.48 -0.33
C VAL A 32 -10.86 -9.79 -1.06
N ASP A 33 -10.84 -9.74 -2.39
CA ASP A 33 -10.60 -10.93 -3.21
C ASP A 33 -9.15 -11.38 -3.15
N ASP A 34 -8.22 -10.43 -3.01
CA ASP A 34 -6.80 -10.75 -2.94
C ASP A 34 -6.00 -9.64 -2.25
N VAL A 35 -4.90 -10.04 -1.64
CA VAL A 35 -3.85 -9.13 -1.17
C VAL A 35 -2.65 -9.37 -2.08
N VAL A 36 -2.38 -8.42 -2.95
CA VAL A 36 -1.28 -8.50 -3.90
C VAL A 36 -0.02 -7.96 -3.22
N VAL A 37 1.05 -8.72 -3.27
CA VAL A 37 2.34 -8.33 -2.66
C VAL A 37 3.33 -8.01 -3.76
N SER A 38 3.94 -6.83 -3.68
CA SER A 38 5.05 -6.44 -4.55
C SER A 38 6.29 -6.22 -3.68
N GLY A 39 7.39 -6.86 -4.06
CA GLY A 39 8.65 -6.78 -3.32
C GLY A 39 9.51 -5.59 -3.70
N THR A 40 9.18 -4.88 -4.77
CA THR A 40 9.93 -3.71 -5.24
C THR A 40 8.99 -2.62 -5.70
N GLY A 41 9.49 -1.38 -5.76
CA GLY A 41 8.74 -0.27 -6.32
C GLY A 41 8.40 -0.47 -7.79
N GLU A 42 9.33 -1.05 -8.55
CA GLU A 42 9.13 -1.34 -9.97
C GLU A 42 8.00 -2.35 -10.18
N GLU A 43 7.97 -3.43 -9.37
CA GLU A 43 6.85 -4.40 -9.42
C GLU A 43 5.51 -3.75 -9.11
N ALA A 44 5.49 -2.87 -8.12
CA ALA A 44 4.26 -2.16 -7.76
C ALA A 44 3.76 -1.31 -8.92
N LEU A 45 4.65 -0.59 -9.60
CA LEU A 45 4.28 0.20 -10.76
C LEU A 45 3.84 -0.68 -11.93
N ASP A 46 4.51 -1.80 -12.15
CA ASP A 46 4.10 -2.76 -13.18
C ASP A 46 2.69 -3.28 -12.91
N TYR A 47 2.39 -3.59 -11.66
CA TYR A 47 1.05 -4.04 -11.28
C TYR A 47 0.02 -2.94 -11.53
N MET A 48 0.30 -1.72 -11.07
CA MET A 48 -0.67 -0.62 -11.19
C MET A 48 -0.92 -0.20 -12.62
N PHE A 49 0.11 -0.25 -13.48
CA PHE A 49 0.00 0.20 -14.86
C PHE A 49 -0.25 -0.93 -15.86
N GLY A 50 -0.27 -2.18 -15.41
CA GLY A 50 -0.48 -3.33 -16.30
C GLY A 50 0.66 -3.54 -17.26
N THR A 51 1.90 -3.39 -16.79
CA THR A 51 3.12 -3.55 -17.57
C THR A 51 3.99 -4.67 -17.03
N GLY A 52 5.09 -5.00 -17.71
CA GLY A 52 6.01 -6.03 -17.26
C GLY A 52 5.31 -7.36 -17.04
N ALA A 53 5.50 -7.95 -15.85
CA ALA A 53 4.89 -9.24 -15.49
C ALA A 53 3.36 -9.18 -15.40
N TYR A 54 2.79 -7.98 -15.35
CA TYR A 54 1.34 -7.76 -15.25
C TYR A 54 0.75 -7.22 -16.56
N GLU A 55 1.45 -7.41 -17.67
CA GLU A 55 0.97 -6.97 -18.98
C GLU A 55 -0.43 -7.55 -19.26
N GLY A 56 -1.33 -6.68 -19.67
CA GLY A 56 -2.73 -7.05 -19.92
C GLY A 56 -3.66 -6.77 -18.75
N ARG A 57 -3.13 -6.45 -17.56
CA ARG A 57 -3.97 -6.05 -16.44
C ARG A 57 -4.51 -4.64 -16.69
N ASP A 58 -5.78 -4.43 -16.38
CA ASP A 58 -6.43 -3.13 -16.55
C ASP A 58 -5.94 -2.13 -15.49
N ALA A 59 -5.20 -1.12 -15.94
CA ALA A 59 -4.68 -0.06 -15.06
C ALA A 59 -5.79 0.82 -14.44
N GLY A 60 -7.00 0.78 -15.00
CA GLY A 60 -8.15 1.47 -14.42
C GLY A 60 -8.76 0.73 -13.22
N SER A 61 -8.40 -0.54 -13.04
CA SER A 61 -8.86 -1.36 -11.91
C SER A 61 -7.88 -1.17 -10.75
N THR A 62 -8.12 -0.17 -9.89
CA THR A 62 -7.23 0.16 -8.78
C THR A 62 -7.57 -0.64 -7.52
N PRO A 63 -6.58 -0.93 -6.67
CA PRO A 63 -6.86 -1.56 -5.38
C PRO A 63 -7.65 -0.62 -4.47
N GLU A 64 -8.27 -1.18 -3.45
CA GLU A 64 -9.01 -0.40 -2.45
C GLU A 64 -8.09 0.58 -1.73
N PHE A 65 -6.87 0.14 -1.45
CA PHE A 65 -5.80 1.00 -0.95
C PHE A 65 -4.45 0.34 -1.17
N ILE A 66 -3.40 1.14 -1.05
CA ILE A 66 -2.02 0.68 -1.18
C ILE A 66 -1.30 0.94 0.15
N LEU A 67 -0.70 -0.10 0.72
CA LEU A 67 0.24 0.03 1.84
C LEU A 67 1.64 0.05 1.22
N LEU A 68 2.32 1.16 1.33
CA LEU A 68 3.56 1.41 0.60
C LEU A 68 4.70 1.74 1.57
N ASP A 69 5.69 0.86 1.64
CA ASP A 69 6.88 1.12 2.44
C ASP A 69 7.69 2.26 1.80
N VAL A 70 8.14 3.18 2.64
CA VAL A 70 8.99 4.29 2.20
C VAL A 70 10.38 3.81 1.82
N ASN A 71 10.94 2.86 2.58
CA ASN A 71 12.34 2.45 2.48
C ASN A 71 12.57 1.27 1.54
N LEU A 72 12.10 1.38 0.31
CA LEU A 72 12.36 0.38 -0.72
C LEU A 72 13.71 0.64 -1.39
N PRO A 73 14.45 -0.42 -1.78
CA PRO A 73 15.69 -0.24 -2.52
C PRO A 73 15.41 0.26 -3.94
N LYS A 74 16.36 0.96 -4.53
CA LYS A 74 16.27 1.54 -5.89
C LYS A 74 15.15 2.57 -5.97
N LEU A 75 13.99 2.17 -6.46
CA LEU A 75 12.82 3.05 -6.52
C LEU A 75 12.10 2.99 -5.16
N ASN A 76 12.26 4.04 -4.37
CA ASN A 76 11.69 4.08 -3.01
C ASN A 76 10.19 4.45 -3.01
N GLY A 77 9.57 4.39 -1.83
CA GLY A 77 8.14 4.64 -1.70
C GLY A 77 7.71 6.04 -2.11
N HIS A 78 8.51 7.06 -1.83
CA HIS A 78 8.20 8.42 -2.26
C HIS A 78 8.16 8.51 -3.79
N GLN A 79 9.08 7.85 -4.47
CA GLN A 79 9.14 7.84 -5.93
C GLN A 79 7.98 7.08 -6.55
N VAL A 80 7.60 5.96 -5.95
CA VAL A 80 6.41 5.21 -6.39
C VAL A 80 5.16 6.06 -6.25
N LEU A 81 5.00 6.71 -5.11
CA LEU A 81 3.88 7.62 -4.85
C LEU A 81 3.81 8.74 -5.88
N GLU A 82 4.93 9.38 -6.15
CA GLU A 82 5.00 10.46 -7.13
C GLU A 82 4.51 10.01 -8.50
N ARG A 83 4.97 8.86 -8.95
CA ARG A 83 4.57 8.31 -10.25
C ARG A 83 3.09 7.97 -10.32
N LEU A 84 2.54 7.42 -9.24
CA LEU A 84 1.12 7.10 -9.20
C LEU A 84 0.25 8.36 -9.22
N ARG A 85 0.69 9.43 -8.58
CA ARG A 85 -0.07 10.70 -8.55
C ARG A 85 -0.01 11.48 -9.86
N GLU A 86 0.98 11.23 -10.70
CA GLU A 86 1.14 11.89 -12.00
C GLU A 86 0.26 11.28 -13.09
N ASP A 87 -0.27 10.09 -12.90
CA ASP A 87 -1.06 9.38 -13.91
C ASP A 87 -2.55 9.44 -13.57
N GLU A 88 -3.38 9.83 -14.53
CA GLU A 88 -4.82 9.98 -14.35
C GLU A 88 -5.53 8.71 -13.91
N ARG A 89 -4.99 7.54 -14.25
CA ARG A 89 -5.59 6.25 -13.91
C ARG A 89 -5.39 5.87 -12.45
N THR A 90 -4.40 6.48 -11.78
CA THR A 90 -4.00 6.08 -10.42
C THR A 90 -3.95 7.24 -9.42
N HIS A 91 -4.16 8.47 -9.88
CA HIS A 91 -3.91 9.65 -9.04
C HIS A 91 -4.82 9.79 -7.83
N LEU A 92 -5.94 9.09 -7.78
CA LEU A 92 -6.90 9.16 -6.67
C LEU A 92 -6.90 7.91 -5.78
N VAL A 93 -6.10 6.89 -6.09
CA VAL A 93 -6.07 5.68 -5.26
C VAL A 93 -5.56 6.01 -3.85
N PRO A 94 -6.20 5.49 -2.79
CA PRO A 94 -5.72 5.72 -1.43
C PRO A 94 -4.35 5.08 -1.23
N ILE A 95 -3.37 5.88 -0.81
CA ILE A 95 -2.00 5.42 -0.55
C ILE A 95 -1.62 5.77 0.87
N ILE A 96 -1.30 4.74 1.65
CA ILE A 96 -0.83 4.87 3.02
C ILE A 96 0.67 4.54 3.01
N LEU A 97 1.50 5.51 3.33
CA LEU A 97 2.92 5.27 3.51
C LEU A 97 3.12 4.60 4.87
N PHE A 98 3.95 3.57 4.91
CA PHE A 98 4.13 2.75 6.09
C PHE A 98 5.62 2.52 6.27
N SER A 99 6.20 3.04 7.35
CA SER A 99 7.65 3.08 7.50
C SER A 99 8.08 2.86 8.95
N SER A 100 9.23 2.20 9.15
CA SER A 100 9.85 2.11 10.47
C SER A 100 10.51 3.42 10.87
N SER A 101 10.74 4.33 9.93
CA SER A 101 11.27 5.67 10.20
C SER A 101 10.13 6.66 10.45
N ASN A 102 10.28 7.48 11.48
CA ASN A 102 9.35 8.57 11.76
C ASN A 102 10.01 9.94 11.59
N GLU A 103 11.01 10.04 10.76
CA GLU A 103 11.68 11.31 10.49
C GLU A 103 10.70 12.31 9.88
N HIS A 104 10.69 13.51 10.44
CA HIS A 104 9.76 14.56 10.03
C HIS A 104 9.85 14.87 8.53
N GLY A 105 11.06 14.89 7.98
CA GLY A 105 11.26 15.15 6.55
C GLY A 105 10.59 14.12 5.66
N ASP A 106 10.64 12.84 6.03
CA ASP A 106 9.99 11.78 5.27
C ASP A 106 8.46 11.91 5.33
N ILE A 107 7.94 12.29 6.48
CA ILE A 107 6.51 12.49 6.68
C ILE A 107 6.01 13.66 5.83
N VAL A 108 6.68 14.81 5.93
CA VAL A 108 6.31 16.01 5.17
C VAL A 108 6.37 15.74 3.67
N LYS A 109 7.45 15.12 3.23
CA LYS A 109 7.62 14.78 1.81
C LYS A 109 6.51 13.85 1.32
N GLY A 110 6.14 12.87 2.14
CA GLY A 110 5.04 11.96 1.81
C GLY A 110 3.74 12.70 1.55
N TYR A 111 3.35 13.60 2.43
CA TYR A 111 2.13 14.36 2.26
C TYR A 111 2.22 15.36 1.10
N GLU A 112 3.36 15.98 0.89
CA GLU A 112 3.57 16.89 -0.26
C GLU A 112 3.43 16.16 -1.59
N LEU A 113 3.84 14.89 -1.65
CA LEU A 113 3.71 14.06 -2.84
C LEU A 113 2.32 13.45 -3.02
N GLY A 114 1.43 13.64 -2.05
CA GLY A 114 0.03 13.22 -2.17
C GLY A 114 -0.35 11.95 -1.44
N ALA A 115 0.38 11.56 -0.39
CA ALA A 115 -0.05 10.45 0.45
C ALA A 115 -1.33 10.80 1.21
N ASN A 116 -2.20 9.82 1.37
CA ASN A 116 -3.42 9.99 2.17
C ASN A 116 -3.12 9.84 3.66
N SER A 117 -2.12 9.05 4.01
CA SER A 117 -1.75 8.80 5.39
C SER A 117 -0.29 8.38 5.48
N PHE A 118 0.33 8.64 6.61
CA PHE A 118 1.68 8.17 6.92
C PHE A 118 1.64 7.51 8.29
N VAL A 119 1.99 6.23 8.36
CA VAL A 119 1.97 5.45 9.59
C VAL A 119 3.36 4.93 9.90
N THR A 120 3.84 5.17 11.12
CA THR A 120 5.10 4.59 11.58
C THR A 120 4.85 3.14 11.99
N LYS A 121 5.65 2.22 11.48
CA LYS A 121 5.55 0.80 11.83
C LYS A 121 5.84 0.60 13.31
N PRO A 122 4.91 0.05 14.10
CA PRO A 122 5.21 -0.29 15.48
C PRO A 122 6.23 -1.43 15.56
N ALA A 123 7.13 -1.37 16.54
CA ALA A 123 8.14 -2.40 16.72
C ALA A 123 7.55 -3.69 17.35
N ASN A 124 6.50 -3.53 18.15
CA ASN A 124 5.81 -4.63 18.82
C ASN A 124 4.78 -5.25 17.88
N PHE A 125 4.74 -6.59 17.77
CA PHE A 125 3.82 -7.26 16.86
C PHE A 125 2.36 -6.98 17.17
N ASP A 126 1.97 -6.94 18.44
CA ASP A 126 0.57 -6.69 18.81
C ASP A 126 0.12 -5.31 18.36
N ARG A 127 0.97 -4.30 18.51
CA ARG A 127 0.71 -2.94 18.02
C ARG A 127 0.70 -2.87 16.50
N PHE A 128 1.60 -3.60 15.86
CA PHE A 128 1.63 -3.72 14.40
C PHE A 128 0.32 -4.34 13.89
N SER A 129 -0.10 -5.44 14.50
CA SER A 129 -1.34 -6.13 14.15
C SER A 129 -2.56 -5.21 14.33
N GLU A 130 -2.60 -4.45 15.43
CA GLU A 130 -3.64 -3.48 15.71
C GLU A 130 -3.69 -2.37 14.66
N ALA A 131 -2.53 -1.86 14.25
CA ALA A 131 -2.45 -0.85 13.19
C ALA A 131 -3.01 -1.38 11.87
N MET A 132 -2.68 -2.62 11.52
CA MET A 132 -3.22 -3.28 10.32
C MET A 132 -4.74 -3.41 10.41
N GLN A 133 -5.27 -3.75 11.57
CA GLN A 133 -6.70 -3.85 11.81
C GLN A 133 -7.40 -2.51 11.53
N TYR A 134 -6.90 -1.42 12.11
CA TYR A 134 -7.50 -0.11 11.96
C TYR A 134 -7.40 0.41 10.54
N LEU A 135 -6.26 0.23 9.89
CA LEU A 135 -6.07 0.65 8.51
C LEU A 135 -7.01 -0.10 7.56
N GLY A 136 -7.03 -1.42 7.66
CA GLY A 136 -7.88 -2.23 6.80
C GLY A 136 -9.34 -1.93 7.01
N TRP A 137 -9.76 -1.83 8.25
CA TRP A 137 -11.15 -1.56 8.60
C TRP A 137 -11.61 -0.19 8.10
N TYR A 138 -10.80 0.84 8.34
CA TYR A 138 -11.13 2.20 7.90
C TYR A 138 -11.22 2.30 6.37
N TRP A 139 -10.18 1.83 5.68
CA TRP A 139 -10.10 2.02 4.23
C TRP A 139 -11.06 1.13 3.44
N LEU A 140 -11.47 -0.02 4.01
CA LEU A 140 -12.44 -0.89 3.36
C LEU A 140 -13.90 -0.56 3.70
N ASN A 141 -14.16 -0.04 4.90
CA ASN A 141 -15.54 0.10 5.38
C ASN A 141 -16.02 1.54 5.59
N PHE A 142 -15.11 2.46 5.88
CA PHE A 142 -15.51 3.83 6.21
C PHE A 142 -15.10 4.84 5.16
N ASN A 143 -13.93 4.69 4.58
CA ASN A 143 -13.49 5.61 3.54
C ASN A 143 -14.36 5.45 2.29
N GLU A 144 -14.76 6.57 1.72
CA GLU A 144 -15.49 6.59 0.45
C GLU A 144 -14.50 6.86 -0.68
N SER A 145 -14.36 5.90 -1.60
CA SER A 145 -13.49 6.04 -2.77
C SER A 145 -14.24 6.62 -3.95
N PRO A 146 -13.59 7.45 -4.78
CA PRO A 146 -14.24 7.99 -5.97
C PRO A 146 -14.53 6.92 -7.04
#